data_42a4d1f74dd93b4a7d8e75abe931bcf2
#
_entry.id   42a4d1f74dd93b4a7d8e75abe931bcf2
#
_cell.length_a   1.000
_cell.length_b   1.000
_cell.length_c   1.000
_cell.angle_alpha   90.00
_cell.angle_beta   90.00
_cell.angle_gamma   90.00
#
_symmetry.space_group_name_H-M   'P 1'
#
loop_
_entity.id
_entity.type
_entity.pdbx_description
1 polymer ?
#
loop_
_entity_poly.entity_id
_entity_poly.type
_entity_poly.pdbx_seq_one_letter_code
_entity_poly.pdbx_strand_id
1 'polypeptide(L)'
;MPNVLGHNFIAGARSALGEPQHKSLDATTGEALPYSFYQATDAEIDAAALAAKGAFLEYRQLSPARRAEFLDAIADELDQLGDDFVAIVCQETALPAARIQGERGRTSGQMRLFAKVLRRGDFLGARIDLALPDRKPLPRVDLRQYRIGVGPVAVFGASNFPLAFSTAGGDTAAALAAGCPVVFKAHSGHMATADLVGSAIIRAAEKTKMPKGVFNMIFGSGVGEGLVKHPAIKAVGFTGSLSGGDALCKMAAERPEPIPVFAEMSSINPVVLLPEALAARGDTVAKDLAASVVMGAGQFCTNPGVVIGISSPTFTRFLEQLQEHMGGQAPQTMLNAGGLRSYSKGVEHLLSHPGVTHLAGKPQEGKQAQAQLFKADVSLLLNGDPLLQEEVFGPTTLVIEVADDAQLKSALQALRGQLTATLIGEQSDLQKYQWLVPALEEKVGRILVNGYPTGVEVCEAMVHGGPYPATSDARGTSVGTLAIDRFLRPVCYQNYPDSLLPEALQNANPLGLKRLVNSEWSDQPIA
;
A
#
# COMPACT_ATOMS: atom_id res chain seq x y z
N MET A 1 -26.13 -7.39 -16.69
CA MET A 1 -24.70 -6.98 -16.66
C MET A 1 -24.61 -5.64 -15.94
N PRO A 2 -23.62 -5.45 -15.09
CA PRO A 2 -23.39 -4.16 -14.44
C PRO A 2 -23.20 -3.05 -15.47
N ASN A 3 -23.68 -1.85 -15.17
CA ASN A 3 -23.60 -0.71 -16.10
C ASN A 3 -22.24 0.00 -15.94
N VAL A 4 -21.28 -0.33 -16.81
CA VAL A 4 -19.97 0.33 -16.90
C VAL A 4 -20.06 1.43 -17.97
N LEU A 5 -19.97 2.69 -17.55
CA LEU A 5 -20.06 3.85 -18.47
C LEU A 5 -18.71 4.30 -19.00
N GLY A 6 -17.62 4.06 -18.25
CA GLY A 6 -16.27 4.50 -18.61
C GLY A 6 -16.05 6.01 -18.59
N HIS A 7 -16.98 6.78 -18.04
CA HIS A 7 -16.92 8.22 -17.89
C HIS A 7 -16.21 8.61 -16.59
N ASN A 8 -15.47 9.71 -16.58
CA ASN A 8 -14.87 10.29 -15.37
C ASN A 8 -15.95 10.64 -14.33
N PHE A 9 -15.60 10.61 -13.06
CA PHE A 9 -16.46 10.98 -11.94
C PHE A 9 -16.02 12.34 -11.40
N ILE A 10 -16.84 13.36 -11.55
CA ILE A 10 -16.52 14.73 -11.14
C ILE A 10 -17.70 15.32 -10.40
N ALA A 11 -17.49 15.76 -9.16
CA ALA A 11 -18.51 16.40 -8.31
C ALA A 11 -19.84 15.61 -8.21
N GLY A 12 -19.76 14.27 -8.15
CA GLY A 12 -20.91 13.38 -8.09
C GLY A 12 -21.61 13.13 -9.43
N ALA A 13 -21.12 13.68 -10.54
CA ALA A 13 -21.64 13.46 -11.88
C ALA A 13 -20.65 12.69 -12.77
N ARG A 14 -21.11 12.22 -13.92
CA ARG A 14 -20.29 11.59 -14.96
C ARG A 14 -19.88 12.61 -16.00
N SER A 15 -18.61 12.58 -16.45
CA SER A 15 -18.06 13.47 -17.48
C SER A 15 -17.28 12.66 -18.52
N ALA A 16 -17.42 13.03 -19.78
CA ALA A 16 -16.79 12.38 -20.93
C ALA A 16 -16.50 13.42 -22.02
N LEU A 17 -15.64 14.40 -21.69
CA LEU A 17 -15.25 15.47 -22.62
C LEU A 17 -14.16 15.03 -23.59
N GLY A 18 -13.34 14.05 -23.19
CA GLY A 18 -12.31 13.47 -24.03
C GLY A 18 -12.85 12.36 -24.94
N GLU A 19 -11.92 11.65 -25.59
CA GLU A 19 -12.25 10.55 -26.47
C GLU A 19 -12.20 9.20 -25.71
N PRO A 20 -12.94 8.16 -26.14
CA PRO A 20 -12.90 6.82 -25.58
C PRO A 20 -11.62 6.08 -26.04
N GLN A 21 -10.46 6.47 -25.47
CA GLN A 21 -9.14 5.99 -25.91
C GLN A 21 -8.73 4.65 -25.31
N HIS A 22 -9.37 4.23 -24.22
CA HIS A 22 -8.95 3.05 -23.48
C HIS A 22 -10.04 1.99 -23.49
N LYS A 23 -9.62 0.71 -23.54
CA LYS A 23 -10.51 -0.45 -23.41
C LYS A 23 -10.01 -1.34 -22.29
N SER A 24 -10.93 -1.94 -21.53
CA SER A 24 -10.59 -3.08 -20.70
C SER A 24 -10.21 -4.25 -21.57
N LEU A 25 -9.24 -5.02 -21.11
CA LEU A 25 -8.76 -6.23 -21.79
C LEU A 25 -9.00 -7.45 -20.89
N ASP A 26 -9.34 -8.56 -21.49
CA ASP A 26 -9.26 -9.85 -20.83
C ASP A 26 -7.78 -10.21 -20.61
N ALA A 27 -7.39 -10.39 -19.36
CA ALA A 27 -5.99 -10.61 -18.98
C ALA A 27 -5.44 -11.95 -19.51
N THR A 28 -6.31 -12.94 -19.74
CA THR A 28 -5.92 -14.28 -20.23
C THR A 28 -5.72 -14.28 -21.74
N THR A 29 -6.67 -13.70 -22.48
CA THR A 29 -6.68 -13.73 -23.94
C THR A 29 -5.98 -12.52 -24.56
N GLY A 30 -6.02 -11.37 -23.88
CA GLY A 30 -5.60 -10.07 -24.38
C GLY A 30 -6.63 -9.41 -25.29
N GLU A 31 -7.82 -10.00 -25.42
CA GLU A 31 -8.91 -9.45 -26.22
C GLU A 31 -9.60 -8.29 -25.52
N ALA A 32 -10.15 -7.36 -26.30
CA ALA A 32 -10.88 -6.23 -25.76
C ALA A 32 -12.24 -6.67 -25.19
N LEU A 33 -12.50 -6.30 -23.96
CA LEU A 33 -13.82 -6.39 -23.32
C LEU A 33 -14.74 -5.27 -23.85
N PRO A 34 -16.06 -5.40 -23.72
CA PRO A 34 -17.03 -4.44 -24.27
C PRO A 34 -17.10 -3.10 -23.49
N TYR A 35 -16.03 -2.72 -22.82
CA TYR A 35 -15.95 -1.53 -21.97
C TYR A 35 -14.92 -0.55 -22.52
N SER A 36 -15.35 0.70 -22.78
CA SER A 36 -14.50 1.79 -23.26
C SER A 36 -14.46 2.91 -22.23
N PHE A 37 -13.29 3.54 -22.04
CA PHE A 37 -13.06 4.56 -21.04
C PHE A 37 -12.55 5.85 -21.69
N TYR A 38 -13.11 6.96 -21.25
CA TYR A 38 -12.78 8.29 -21.78
C TYR A 38 -11.53 8.84 -21.10
N GLN A 39 -10.54 9.20 -21.90
CA GLN A 39 -9.36 9.91 -21.44
C GLN A 39 -9.78 11.23 -20.79
N ALA A 40 -9.42 11.47 -19.53
CA ALA A 40 -9.69 12.75 -18.91
C ALA A 40 -8.91 13.86 -19.60
N THR A 41 -9.61 14.95 -19.92
CA THR A 41 -9.03 16.18 -20.43
C THR A 41 -8.42 17.01 -19.31
N ASP A 42 -7.56 17.99 -19.64
CA ASP A 42 -7.03 18.93 -18.65
C ASP A 42 -8.15 19.69 -17.91
N ALA A 43 -9.25 20.02 -18.62
CA ALA A 43 -10.42 20.65 -18.02
C ALA A 43 -11.13 19.72 -17.02
N GLU A 44 -11.18 18.41 -17.26
CA GLU A 44 -11.76 17.44 -16.33
C GLU A 44 -10.84 17.18 -15.13
N ILE A 45 -9.52 17.18 -15.32
CA ILE A 45 -8.55 17.10 -14.22
C ILE A 45 -8.69 18.32 -13.30
N ASP A 46 -8.75 19.53 -13.87
CA ASP A 46 -8.97 20.77 -13.13
C ASP A 46 -10.30 20.74 -12.38
N ALA A 47 -11.40 20.38 -13.06
CA ALA A 47 -12.72 20.29 -12.46
C ALA A 47 -12.78 19.28 -11.28
N ALA A 48 -12.14 18.10 -11.41
CA ALA A 48 -12.08 17.09 -10.36
C ALA A 48 -11.31 17.60 -9.14
N ALA A 49 -10.17 18.25 -9.36
CA ALA A 49 -9.34 18.80 -8.29
C ALA A 49 -10.01 19.98 -7.58
N LEU A 50 -10.68 20.87 -8.33
CA LEU A 50 -11.45 21.98 -7.75
C LEU A 50 -12.71 21.50 -7.03
N ALA A 51 -13.39 20.47 -7.52
CA ALA A 51 -14.52 19.84 -6.82
C ALA A 51 -14.08 19.26 -5.48
N ALA A 52 -12.94 18.56 -5.44
CA ALA A 52 -12.36 18.06 -4.19
C ALA A 52 -11.99 19.21 -3.23
N LYS A 53 -11.41 20.30 -3.74
CA LYS A 53 -11.09 21.50 -2.93
C LYS A 53 -12.35 22.13 -2.33
N GLY A 54 -13.42 22.26 -3.12
CA GLY A 54 -14.71 22.77 -2.63
C GLY A 54 -15.32 21.87 -1.57
N ALA A 55 -15.35 20.55 -1.82
CA ALA A 55 -15.85 19.57 -0.87
C ALA A 55 -15.06 19.54 0.44
N PHE A 56 -13.76 19.80 0.43
CA PHE A 56 -12.93 19.78 1.63
C PHE A 56 -13.39 20.79 2.69
N LEU A 57 -13.86 21.95 2.29
CA LEU A 57 -14.32 22.99 3.23
C LEU A 57 -15.49 22.52 4.10
N GLU A 58 -16.37 21.72 3.54
CA GLU A 58 -17.52 21.15 4.23
C GLU A 58 -17.16 19.80 4.90
N TYR A 59 -16.53 18.89 4.16
CA TYR A 59 -16.24 17.54 4.62
C TYR A 59 -15.34 17.49 5.85
N ARG A 60 -14.32 18.36 5.93
CA ARG A 60 -13.44 18.47 7.11
C ARG A 60 -14.17 18.90 8.39
N GLN A 61 -15.31 19.56 8.26
CA GLN A 61 -16.11 20.04 9.40
C GLN A 61 -17.11 18.99 9.89
N LEU A 62 -17.36 17.94 9.11
CA LEU A 62 -18.22 16.84 9.56
C LEU A 62 -17.61 16.15 10.77
N SER A 63 -18.47 15.81 11.74
CA SER A 63 -18.04 15.04 12.90
C SER A 63 -17.41 13.72 12.50
N PRO A 64 -16.50 13.15 13.31
CA PRO A 64 -15.96 11.81 13.05
C PRO A 64 -17.06 10.75 12.87
N ALA A 65 -18.17 10.85 13.61
CA ALA A 65 -19.31 9.95 13.50
C ALA A 65 -19.95 10.01 12.10
N ARG A 66 -20.15 11.21 11.54
CA ARG A 66 -20.72 11.38 10.20
C ARG A 66 -19.80 10.81 9.10
N ARG A 67 -18.48 10.99 9.24
CA ARG A 67 -17.51 10.38 8.32
C ARG A 67 -17.49 8.85 8.47
N ALA A 68 -17.63 8.33 9.70
CA ALA A 68 -17.74 6.89 9.95
C ALA A 68 -18.98 6.27 9.28
N GLU A 69 -20.15 6.94 9.33
CA GLU A 69 -21.36 6.52 8.61
C GLU A 69 -21.12 6.42 7.09
N PHE A 70 -20.37 7.34 6.52
CA PHE A 70 -20.00 7.29 5.11
C PHE A 70 -19.11 6.09 4.77
N LEU A 71 -18.09 5.81 5.59
CA LEU A 71 -17.21 4.66 5.37
C LEU A 71 -17.97 3.33 5.53
N ASP A 72 -18.87 3.21 6.51
CA ASP A 72 -19.74 2.04 6.64
C ASP A 72 -20.67 1.88 5.42
N ALA A 73 -21.23 2.98 4.92
CA ALA A 73 -22.06 2.94 3.72
C ALA A 73 -21.28 2.52 2.47
N ILE A 74 -20.01 2.94 2.33
CA ILE A 74 -19.13 2.43 1.26
C ILE A 74 -18.94 0.92 1.40
N ALA A 75 -18.66 0.44 2.61
CA ALA A 75 -18.49 -0.98 2.87
C ALA A 75 -19.74 -1.79 2.49
N ASP A 76 -20.92 -1.30 2.86
CA ASP A 76 -22.20 -1.94 2.53
C ASP A 76 -22.46 -1.99 1.03
N GLU A 77 -22.16 -0.90 0.31
CA GLU A 77 -22.28 -0.85 -1.15
C GLU A 77 -21.29 -1.79 -1.86
N LEU A 78 -20.06 -1.96 -1.32
CA LEU A 78 -19.09 -2.92 -1.82
C LEU A 78 -19.53 -4.37 -1.62
N ASP A 79 -20.10 -4.69 -0.46
CA ASP A 79 -20.59 -6.04 -0.15
C ASP A 79 -21.80 -6.44 -1.01
N GLN A 80 -22.56 -5.46 -1.52
CA GLN A 80 -23.67 -5.67 -2.45
C GLN A 80 -23.25 -5.91 -3.91
N LEU A 81 -21.96 -5.72 -4.25
CA LEU A 81 -21.46 -6.04 -5.59
C LEU A 81 -21.49 -7.57 -5.80
N GLY A 82 -22.36 -8.02 -6.70
CA GLY A 82 -22.66 -9.44 -6.91
C GLY A 82 -21.66 -10.18 -7.82
N ASP A 83 -22.09 -11.36 -8.27
CA ASP A 83 -21.23 -12.27 -9.05
C ASP A 83 -20.83 -11.70 -10.43
N ASP A 84 -21.68 -10.91 -11.07
CA ASP A 84 -21.33 -10.21 -12.32
C ASP A 84 -20.13 -9.28 -12.13
N PHE A 85 -20.05 -8.60 -10.99
CA PHE A 85 -18.87 -7.79 -10.64
C PHE A 85 -17.62 -8.66 -10.49
N VAL A 86 -17.73 -9.76 -9.73
CA VAL A 86 -16.61 -10.71 -9.54
C VAL A 86 -16.12 -11.23 -10.89
N ALA A 87 -17.03 -11.58 -11.81
CA ALA A 87 -16.70 -12.06 -13.14
C ALA A 87 -15.91 -11.02 -13.95
N ILE A 88 -16.30 -9.74 -13.89
CA ILE A 88 -15.57 -8.65 -14.58
C ILE A 88 -14.16 -8.50 -14.02
N VAL A 89 -14.00 -8.51 -12.68
CA VAL A 89 -12.67 -8.41 -12.07
C VAL A 89 -11.78 -9.58 -12.46
N CYS A 90 -12.33 -10.81 -12.49
CA CYS A 90 -11.61 -12.00 -12.95
C CYS A 90 -11.16 -11.88 -14.41
N GLN A 91 -11.99 -11.34 -15.29
CA GLN A 91 -11.63 -11.11 -16.69
C GLN A 91 -10.51 -10.08 -16.83
N GLU A 92 -10.61 -8.94 -16.13
CA GLU A 92 -9.60 -7.88 -16.21
C GLU A 92 -8.26 -8.26 -15.60
N THR A 93 -8.20 -9.25 -14.68
CA THR A 93 -7.02 -9.52 -13.86
C THR A 93 -6.48 -10.95 -13.92
N ALA A 94 -7.23 -11.89 -14.50
CA ALA A 94 -7.00 -13.33 -14.42
C ALA A 94 -6.91 -13.89 -12.98
N LEU A 95 -7.36 -13.13 -11.98
CA LEU A 95 -7.40 -13.61 -10.59
C LEU A 95 -8.61 -14.51 -10.36
N PRO A 96 -8.47 -15.57 -9.54
CA PRO A 96 -9.58 -16.50 -9.25
C PRO A 96 -10.72 -15.80 -8.50
N ALA A 97 -11.96 -16.23 -8.74
CA ALA A 97 -13.17 -15.67 -8.10
C ALA A 97 -13.10 -15.68 -6.56
N ALA A 98 -12.60 -16.77 -5.96
CA ALA A 98 -12.42 -16.87 -4.50
C ALA A 98 -11.45 -15.80 -3.96
N ARG A 99 -10.39 -15.46 -4.71
CA ARG A 99 -9.46 -14.39 -4.37
C ARG A 99 -10.16 -13.04 -4.41
N ILE A 100 -10.96 -12.76 -5.44
CA ILE A 100 -11.69 -11.49 -5.58
C ILE A 100 -12.77 -11.35 -4.49
N GLN A 101 -13.50 -12.40 -4.17
CA GLN A 101 -14.46 -12.40 -3.06
C GLN A 101 -13.79 -12.11 -1.72
N GLY A 102 -12.64 -12.75 -1.44
CA GLY A 102 -11.84 -12.49 -0.24
C GLY A 102 -11.30 -11.05 -0.20
N GLU A 103 -10.82 -10.55 -1.33
CA GLU A 103 -10.31 -9.17 -1.43
C GLU A 103 -11.42 -8.12 -1.28
N ARG A 104 -12.63 -8.38 -1.80
CA ARG A 104 -13.82 -7.54 -1.55
C ARG A 104 -14.12 -7.45 -0.06
N GLY A 105 -14.22 -8.58 0.64
CA GLY A 105 -14.44 -8.62 2.09
C GLY A 105 -13.33 -7.92 2.88
N ARG A 106 -12.07 -8.05 2.45
CA ARG A 106 -10.94 -7.30 3.04
C ARG A 106 -11.10 -5.79 2.84
N THR A 107 -11.54 -5.36 1.66
CA THR A 107 -11.72 -3.94 1.33
C THR A 107 -12.85 -3.31 2.13
N SER A 108 -14.03 -3.96 2.19
CA SER A 108 -15.15 -3.51 3.02
C SER A 108 -14.81 -3.55 4.52
N GLY A 109 -14.09 -4.59 4.97
CA GLY A 109 -13.58 -4.70 6.34
C GLY A 109 -12.65 -3.55 6.72
N GLN A 110 -11.79 -3.09 5.82
CA GLN A 110 -10.91 -1.94 6.04
C GLN A 110 -11.68 -0.62 6.16
N MET A 111 -12.72 -0.41 5.36
CA MET A 111 -13.62 0.74 5.52
C MET A 111 -14.26 0.76 6.91
N ARG A 112 -14.80 -0.39 7.37
CA ARG A 112 -15.38 -0.54 8.72
C ARG A 112 -14.35 -0.36 9.83
N LEU A 113 -13.09 -0.78 9.62
CA LEU A 113 -12.02 -0.55 10.58
C LEU A 113 -11.76 0.96 10.75
N PHE A 114 -11.67 1.72 9.66
CA PHE A 114 -11.52 3.17 9.75
C PHE A 114 -12.76 3.86 10.34
N ALA A 115 -13.97 3.36 10.08
CA ALA A 115 -15.18 3.84 10.75
C ALA A 115 -15.09 3.66 12.28
N LYS A 116 -14.53 2.52 12.75
CA LYS A 116 -14.23 2.31 14.17
C LYS A 116 -13.20 3.32 14.72
N VAL A 117 -12.11 3.55 13.98
CA VAL A 117 -11.08 4.56 14.36
C VAL A 117 -11.69 5.93 14.52
N LEU A 118 -12.58 6.32 13.60
CA LEU A 118 -13.27 7.61 13.67
C LEU A 118 -14.15 7.73 14.91
N ARG A 119 -14.91 6.68 15.24
CA ARG A 119 -15.76 6.66 16.45
C ARG A 119 -14.95 6.65 17.74
N ARG A 120 -13.78 6.01 17.75
CA ARG A 120 -12.86 6.01 18.89
C ARG A 120 -12.20 7.39 19.10
N GLY A 121 -11.89 8.09 18.01
CA GLY A 121 -11.43 9.48 18.03
C GLY A 121 -9.97 9.70 18.40
N ASP A 122 -9.20 8.67 18.75
CA ASP A 122 -7.79 8.77 19.14
C ASP A 122 -6.87 9.28 18.01
N PHE A 123 -7.26 9.08 16.75
CA PHE A 123 -6.57 9.64 15.58
C PHE A 123 -6.44 11.16 15.62
N LEU A 124 -7.33 11.86 16.36
CA LEU A 124 -7.27 13.31 16.52
C LEU A 124 -6.07 13.76 17.36
N GLY A 125 -5.53 12.88 18.21
CA GLY A 125 -4.33 13.13 19.00
C GLY A 125 -4.43 14.39 19.87
N ALA A 126 -5.61 14.64 20.49
CA ALA A 126 -5.88 15.86 21.25
C ALA A 126 -4.96 16.01 22.46
N ARG A 127 -4.30 17.18 22.56
CA ARG A 127 -3.37 17.56 23.62
C ARG A 127 -3.74 18.94 24.14
N ILE A 128 -3.77 19.12 25.47
CA ILE A 128 -4.16 20.35 26.13
C ILE A 128 -3.16 20.64 27.23
N ASP A 129 -2.50 21.78 27.15
CA ASP A 129 -1.65 22.34 28.17
C ASP A 129 -2.30 23.63 28.71
N LEU A 130 -2.90 23.54 29.90
CA LEU A 130 -3.58 24.67 30.51
C LEU A 130 -2.60 25.79 30.88
N ALA A 131 -3.09 27.02 30.92
CA ALA A 131 -2.30 28.16 31.33
C ALA A 131 -1.72 27.98 32.73
N LEU A 132 -0.48 28.43 32.93
CA LEU A 132 0.21 28.51 34.21
C LEU A 132 0.75 29.96 34.39
N PRO A 133 -0.11 30.91 34.77
CA PRO A 133 0.25 32.33 34.80
C PRO A 133 1.36 32.64 35.83
N ASP A 134 1.43 31.89 36.92
CA ASP A 134 2.41 32.10 37.99
C ASP A 134 3.69 31.30 37.86
N ARG A 135 3.84 30.50 36.78
CA ARG A 135 5.03 29.69 36.56
C ARG A 135 6.27 30.57 36.40
N LYS A 136 7.38 30.16 37.02
CA LYS A 136 8.68 30.79 36.89
C LYS A 136 9.59 29.94 35.99
N PRO A 137 10.56 30.51 35.24
CA PRO A 137 10.86 31.94 35.09
C PRO A 137 9.87 32.68 34.18
N LEU A 138 9.08 31.96 33.36
CA LEU A 138 8.09 32.53 32.45
C LEU A 138 6.74 31.83 32.59
N PRO A 139 5.62 32.58 32.52
CA PRO A 139 4.29 32.01 32.47
C PRO A 139 4.11 31.06 31.30
N ARG A 140 3.24 30.06 31.40
CA ARG A 140 2.75 29.28 30.28
C ARG A 140 1.35 29.78 29.90
N VAL A 141 1.12 29.98 28.62
CA VAL A 141 -0.20 30.28 28.06
C VAL A 141 -1.01 28.99 27.84
N ASP A 142 -2.33 29.07 27.63
CA ASP A 142 -3.16 27.92 27.22
C ASP A 142 -2.82 27.52 25.79
N LEU A 143 -2.49 26.24 25.60
CA LEU A 143 -2.12 25.66 24.32
C LEU A 143 -2.90 24.36 24.08
N ARG A 144 -3.59 24.26 22.96
CA ARG A 144 -4.40 23.10 22.61
C ARG A 144 -4.13 22.67 21.19
N GLN A 145 -3.83 21.39 21.00
CA GLN A 145 -3.46 20.82 19.71
C GLN A 145 -4.36 19.63 19.36
N TYR A 146 -4.73 19.52 18.09
CA TYR A 146 -5.28 18.32 17.52
C TYR A 146 -4.87 18.16 16.06
N ARG A 147 -5.24 17.04 15.42
CA ARG A 147 -4.89 16.76 14.01
C ARG A 147 -6.10 16.97 13.10
N ILE A 148 -5.86 17.55 11.93
CA ILE A 148 -6.83 17.80 10.86
C ILE A 148 -6.36 17.20 9.56
N GLY A 149 -7.28 16.96 8.62
CA GLY A 149 -6.94 16.53 7.26
C GLY A 149 -6.07 17.54 6.52
N VAL A 150 -5.14 17.05 5.70
CA VAL A 150 -4.19 17.90 4.95
C VAL A 150 -4.85 18.65 3.80
N GLY A 151 -5.96 18.14 3.23
CA GLY A 151 -6.64 18.68 2.06
C GLY A 151 -6.95 17.59 1.03
N PRO A 152 -7.33 17.94 -0.21
CA PRO A 152 -7.58 16.96 -1.26
C PRO A 152 -6.37 16.07 -1.55
N VAL A 153 -6.62 14.77 -1.68
CA VAL A 153 -5.58 13.75 -1.91
C VAL A 153 -5.75 13.14 -3.29
N ALA A 154 -4.67 13.10 -4.06
CA ALA A 154 -4.61 12.29 -5.28
C ALA A 154 -4.23 10.86 -4.90
N VAL A 155 -5.02 9.87 -5.35
CA VAL A 155 -4.76 8.45 -5.08
C VAL A 155 -4.58 7.69 -6.39
N PHE A 156 -3.53 6.89 -6.47
CA PHE A 156 -3.20 6.08 -7.64
C PHE A 156 -3.40 4.60 -7.31
N GLY A 157 -4.24 3.92 -8.08
CA GLY A 157 -4.52 2.50 -7.89
C GLY A 157 -3.35 1.59 -8.26
N ALA A 158 -3.11 0.56 -7.44
CA ALA A 158 -2.16 -0.51 -7.73
C ALA A 158 -2.75 -1.52 -8.74
N SER A 159 -1.87 -2.27 -9.42
CA SER A 159 -2.30 -3.29 -10.40
C SER A 159 -2.72 -4.60 -9.75
N ASN A 160 -2.02 -5.03 -8.72
CA ASN A 160 -2.05 -6.40 -8.17
C ASN A 160 -3.12 -6.65 -7.10
N PHE A 161 -3.76 -5.60 -6.63
CA PHE A 161 -4.91 -5.65 -5.72
C PHE A 161 -6.00 -4.72 -6.24
N PRO A 162 -6.84 -5.19 -7.17
CA PRO A 162 -7.81 -4.36 -7.89
C PRO A 162 -8.89 -3.74 -6.99
N LEU A 163 -9.04 -4.22 -5.76
CA LEU A 163 -9.97 -3.70 -4.75
C LEU A 163 -9.23 -3.09 -3.55
N ALA A 164 -8.36 -3.88 -2.89
CA ALA A 164 -7.78 -3.52 -1.58
C ALA A 164 -6.73 -2.39 -1.65
N PHE A 165 -6.07 -2.20 -2.79
CA PHE A 165 -5.12 -1.12 -3.05
C PHE A 165 -5.49 -0.30 -4.30
N SER A 166 -6.79 -0.24 -4.61
CA SER A 166 -7.32 0.51 -5.74
C SER A 166 -8.42 1.48 -5.30
N THR A 167 -9.50 1.61 -6.04
CA THR A 167 -10.51 2.68 -5.96
C THR A 167 -11.07 2.90 -4.54
N ALA A 168 -11.46 1.83 -3.82
CA ALA A 168 -11.91 1.88 -2.43
C ALA A 168 -10.85 1.29 -1.48
N GLY A 169 -9.59 1.25 -1.90
CA GLY A 169 -8.51 0.64 -1.15
C GLY A 169 -7.98 1.51 0.00
N GLY A 170 -6.83 1.06 0.57
CA GLY A 170 -6.26 1.62 1.79
C GLY A 170 -6.03 3.12 1.77
N ASP A 171 -5.49 3.65 0.68
CA ASP A 171 -5.19 5.10 0.58
C ASP A 171 -6.47 5.93 0.49
N THR A 172 -7.47 5.48 -0.30
CA THR A 172 -8.78 6.14 -0.36
C THR A 172 -9.48 6.10 0.99
N ALA A 173 -9.50 4.93 1.66
CA ALA A 173 -10.13 4.75 2.96
C ALA A 173 -9.49 5.64 4.03
N ALA A 174 -8.15 5.66 4.10
CA ALA A 174 -7.39 6.46 5.06
C ALA A 174 -7.55 7.97 4.81
N ALA A 175 -7.53 8.42 3.54
CA ALA A 175 -7.73 9.82 3.17
C ALA A 175 -9.15 10.29 3.54
N LEU A 176 -10.18 9.53 3.18
CA LEU A 176 -11.57 9.84 3.56
C LEU A 176 -11.75 9.85 5.08
N ALA A 177 -11.18 8.89 5.80
CA ALA A 177 -11.19 8.88 7.26
C ALA A 177 -10.54 10.14 7.86
N ALA A 178 -9.41 10.58 7.32
CA ALA A 178 -8.73 11.80 7.73
C ALA A 178 -9.52 13.09 7.46
N GLY A 179 -10.63 13.02 6.71
CA GLY A 179 -11.43 14.19 6.30
C GLY A 179 -10.92 14.84 5.02
N CYS A 180 -10.19 14.09 4.20
CA CYS A 180 -9.64 14.53 2.93
C CYS A 180 -10.48 13.98 1.77
N PRO A 181 -11.06 14.83 0.89
CA PRO A 181 -11.64 14.39 -0.37
C PRO A 181 -10.57 13.77 -1.28
N VAL A 182 -11.00 12.83 -2.11
CA VAL A 182 -10.13 12.04 -2.97
C VAL A 182 -10.37 12.35 -4.45
N VAL A 183 -9.29 12.48 -5.21
CA VAL A 183 -9.29 12.37 -6.67
C VAL A 183 -8.49 11.11 -7.02
N PHE A 184 -9.21 10.07 -7.40
CA PHE A 184 -8.62 8.78 -7.72
C PHE A 184 -8.24 8.68 -9.20
N LYS A 185 -7.04 8.25 -9.50
CA LYS A 185 -6.59 7.90 -10.86
C LYS A 185 -6.71 6.41 -11.05
N ALA A 186 -7.65 5.97 -11.88
CA ALA A 186 -7.91 4.56 -12.15
C ALA A 186 -6.70 3.86 -12.79
N HIS A 187 -6.41 2.64 -12.35
CA HIS A 187 -5.36 1.82 -12.95
C HIS A 187 -5.83 1.26 -14.29
N SER A 188 -4.97 1.31 -15.31
CA SER A 188 -5.31 0.88 -16.67
C SER A 188 -5.61 -0.62 -16.82
N GLY A 189 -5.14 -1.44 -15.89
CA GLY A 189 -5.33 -2.90 -15.93
C GLY A 189 -6.70 -3.39 -15.48
N HIS A 190 -7.52 -2.54 -14.81
CA HIS A 190 -8.84 -2.94 -14.27
C HIS A 190 -9.80 -1.75 -14.17
N MET A 191 -10.03 -1.08 -15.30
CA MET A 191 -10.84 0.14 -15.35
C MET A 191 -12.34 -0.11 -15.17
N ALA A 192 -12.88 -1.24 -15.63
CA ALA A 192 -14.28 -1.60 -15.41
C ALA A 192 -14.54 -1.90 -13.93
N THR A 193 -13.62 -2.57 -13.28
CA THR A 193 -13.62 -2.73 -11.80
C THR A 193 -13.65 -1.38 -11.10
N ALA A 194 -12.78 -0.44 -11.51
CA ALA A 194 -12.73 0.90 -10.94
C ALA A 194 -14.03 1.67 -11.13
N ASP A 195 -14.66 1.61 -12.31
CA ASP A 195 -15.95 2.27 -12.60
C ASP A 195 -17.07 1.76 -11.66
N LEU A 196 -17.17 0.45 -11.45
CA LEU A 196 -18.16 -0.16 -10.60
C LEU A 196 -17.96 0.17 -9.11
N VAL A 197 -16.71 0.13 -8.66
CA VAL A 197 -16.34 0.51 -7.27
C VAL A 197 -16.56 2.02 -7.05
N GLY A 198 -16.16 2.86 -8.01
CA GLY A 198 -16.41 4.30 -7.96
C GLY A 198 -17.90 4.62 -7.89
N SER A 199 -18.74 3.88 -8.65
CA SER A 199 -20.20 3.99 -8.58
C SER A 199 -20.75 3.62 -7.20
N ALA A 200 -20.18 2.59 -6.54
CA ALA A 200 -20.56 2.22 -5.18
C ALA A 200 -20.22 3.34 -4.17
N ILE A 201 -19.04 3.98 -4.29
CA ILE A 201 -18.66 5.11 -3.44
C ILE A 201 -19.62 6.30 -3.64
N ILE A 202 -20.00 6.61 -4.87
CA ILE A 202 -20.95 7.71 -5.16
C ILE A 202 -22.32 7.41 -4.55
N ARG A 203 -22.86 6.19 -4.69
CA ARG A 203 -24.13 5.82 -4.03
C ARG A 203 -24.06 5.96 -2.51
N ALA A 204 -22.94 5.55 -1.90
CA ALA A 204 -22.73 5.72 -0.47
C ALA A 204 -22.67 7.21 -0.07
N ALA A 205 -22.01 8.06 -0.88
CA ALA A 205 -21.94 9.49 -0.66
C ALA A 205 -23.32 10.16 -0.73
N GLU A 206 -24.13 9.79 -1.71
CA GLU A 206 -25.51 10.26 -1.85
C GLU A 206 -26.39 9.84 -0.66
N LYS A 207 -26.34 8.54 -0.29
CA LYS A 207 -27.09 7.96 0.83
C LYS A 207 -26.77 8.65 2.16
N THR A 208 -25.52 9.00 2.38
CA THR A 208 -25.05 9.66 3.62
C THR A 208 -24.97 11.19 3.51
N LYS A 209 -25.41 11.75 2.39
CA LYS A 209 -25.44 13.19 2.12
C LYS A 209 -24.05 13.85 2.28
N MET A 210 -23.04 13.22 1.71
CA MET A 210 -21.70 13.80 1.67
C MET A 210 -21.61 14.94 0.63
N PRO A 211 -20.71 15.91 0.82
CA PRO A 211 -20.54 17.01 -0.12
C PRO A 211 -20.15 16.46 -1.51
N LYS A 212 -20.72 17.07 -2.55
CA LYS A 212 -20.35 16.74 -3.95
C LYS A 212 -18.87 17.02 -4.16
N GLY A 213 -18.16 16.03 -4.72
CA GLY A 213 -16.70 16.13 -4.89
C GLY A 213 -15.89 15.53 -3.73
N VAL A 214 -16.52 14.91 -2.71
CA VAL A 214 -15.82 14.12 -1.69
C VAL A 214 -15.02 12.99 -2.31
N PHE A 215 -15.53 12.42 -3.38
CA PHE A 215 -14.84 11.43 -4.22
C PHE A 215 -14.99 11.81 -5.69
N ASN A 216 -13.86 11.82 -6.41
CA ASN A 216 -13.76 12.00 -7.85
C ASN A 216 -12.85 10.91 -8.41
N MET A 217 -13.03 10.55 -9.68
CA MET A 217 -12.17 9.57 -10.35
C MET A 217 -11.95 9.93 -11.82
N ILE A 218 -10.72 9.79 -12.28
CA ILE A 218 -10.32 10.05 -13.66
C ILE A 218 -9.69 8.81 -14.29
N PHE A 219 -9.97 8.64 -15.59
CA PHE A 219 -9.36 7.61 -16.42
C PHE A 219 -8.35 8.22 -17.38
N GLY A 220 -7.35 7.43 -17.76
CA GLY A 220 -6.44 7.80 -18.82
C GLY A 220 -4.96 7.55 -18.51
N SER A 221 -4.14 7.65 -19.55
CA SER A 221 -2.69 7.63 -19.50
C SER A 221 -2.14 9.04 -19.41
N GLY A 222 -1.09 9.28 -18.62
CA GLY A 222 -0.48 10.61 -18.47
C GLY A 222 -1.24 11.60 -17.58
N VAL A 223 -2.54 11.38 -17.31
CA VAL A 223 -3.39 12.28 -16.50
C VAL A 223 -2.89 12.46 -15.05
N GLY A 224 -2.09 11.53 -14.56
CA GLY A 224 -1.53 11.58 -13.21
C GLY A 224 -0.59 12.76 -12.99
N GLU A 225 0.18 13.17 -14.00
CA GLU A 225 1.08 14.33 -13.91
C GLU A 225 0.30 15.62 -13.67
N GLY A 226 -0.74 15.86 -14.47
CA GLY A 226 -1.63 17.03 -14.31
C GLY A 226 -2.25 17.07 -12.93
N LEU A 227 -2.68 15.90 -12.41
CA LEU A 227 -3.27 15.78 -11.08
C LEU A 227 -2.27 16.10 -9.96
N VAL A 228 -1.06 15.54 -10.00
CA VAL A 228 -0.02 15.79 -8.97
C VAL A 228 0.42 17.25 -8.98
N LYS A 229 0.55 17.87 -10.15
CA LYS A 229 0.95 19.27 -10.30
C LYS A 229 -0.16 20.27 -9.92
N HIS A 230 -1.42 19.81 -9.82
CA HIS A 230 -2.55 20.70 -9.58
C HIS A 230 -2.49 21.34 -8.16
N PRO A 231 -2.62 22.68 -8.03
CA PRO A 231 -2.42 23.38 -6.75
C PRO A 231 -3.45 23.03 -5.67
N ALA A 232 -4.64 22.55 -6.05
CA ALA A 232 -5.66 22.09 -5.10
C ALA A 232 -5.29 20.79 -4.39
N ILE A 233 -4.45 19.93 -4.98
CA ILE A 233 -4.00 18.68 -4.38
C ILE A 233 -2.96 18.97 -3.29
N LYS A 234 -3.11 18.33 -2.11
CA LYS A 234 -2.28 18.59 -0.93
C LYS A 234 -1.50 17.37 -0.43
N ALA A 235 -1.78 16.18 -0.96
CA ALA A 235 -0.98 14.97 -0.75
C ALA A 235 -1.24 13.97 -1.88
N VAL A 236 -0.35 12.99 -2.00
CA VAL A 236 -0.47 11.87 -2.95
C VAL A 236 -0.34 10.56 -2.19
N GLY A 237 -1.25 9.61 -2.45
CA GLY A 237 -1.12 8.19 -2.09
C GLY A 237 -0.83 7.37 -3.34
N PHE A 238 0.18 6.52 -3.29
CA PHE A 238 0.62 5.72 -4.43
C PHE A 238 1.08 4.34 -3.97
N THR A 239 0.72 3.30 -4.72
CA THR A 239 1.29 1.96 -4.61
C THR A 239 1.66 1.48 -6.01
N GLY A 240 2.93 1.13 -6.23
CA GLY A 240 3.40 0.72 -7.55
C GLY A 240 4.92 0.57 -7.66
N SER A 241 5.46 0.71 -8.88
CA SER A 241 6.89 0.57 -9.13
C SER A 241 7.73 1.69 -8.49
N LEU A 242 9.00 1.40 -8.18
CA LEU A 242 9.97 2.39 -7.69
C LEU A 242 10.06 3.59 -8.64
N SER A 243 10.20 3.33 -9.95
CA SER A 243 10.30 4.39 -10.94
C SER A 243 9.06 5.30 -11.00
N GLY A 244 7.87 4.71 -10.81
CA GLY A 244 6.61 5.46 -10.74
C GLY A 244 6.53 6.33 -9.48
N GLY A 245 6.86 5.77 -8.33
CA GLY A 245 6.89 6.50 -7.06
C GLY A 245 7.89 7.64 -7.06
N ASP A 246 9.13 7.39 -7.51
CA ASP A 246 10.18 8.41 -7.61
C ASP A 246 9.79 9.55 -8.56
N ALA A 247 9.14 9.24 -9.69
CA ALA A 247 8.64 10.26 -10.60
C ALA A 247 7.59 11.16 -9.93
N LEU A 248 6.65 10.59 -9.18
CA LEU A 248 5.64 11.35 -8.44
C LEU A 248 6.27 12.19 -7.31
N CYS A 249 7.22 11.62 -6.57
CA CYS A 249 7.97 12.35 -5.54
C CYS A 249 8.69 13.56 -6.12
N LYS A 250 9.37 13.38 -7.24
CA LYS A 250 10.06 14.46 -7.95
C LYS A 250 9.09 15.55 -8.39
N MET A 251 8.00 15.18 -9.09
CA MET A 251 6.97 16.15 -9.53
C MET A 251 6.38 16.93 -8.35
N ALA A 252 6.08 16.26 -7.23
CA ALA A 252 5.52 16.90 -6.05
C ALA A 252 6.50 17.86 -5.37
N ALA A 253 7.80 17.54 -5.36
CA ALA A 253 8.85 18.39 -4.80
C ALA A 253 9.14 19.62 -5.67
N GLU A 254 8.99 19.53 -7.00
CA GLU A 254 9.22 20.61 -7.95
C GLU A 254 8.05 21.64 -8.04
N ARG A 255 6.95 21.40 -7.33
CA ARG A 255 5.83 22.35 -7.28
C ARG A 255 6.22 23.65 -6.57
N PRO A 256 5.58 24.81 -6.92
CA PRO A 256 5.72 26.05 -6.14
C PRO A 256 5.38 25.88 -4.65
N GLU A 257 4.38 25.02 -4.34
CA GLU A 257 4.06 24.55 -3.00
C GLU A 257 4.27 23.03 -2.97
N PRO A 258 5.44 22.51 -2.53
CA PRO A 258 5.69 21.08 -2.42
C PRO A 258 4.67 20.36 -1.53
N ILE A 259 4.32 19.13 -1.91
CA ILE A 259 3.38 18.28 -1.15
C ILE A 259 4.00 16.93 -0.84
N PRO A 260 3.57 16.26 0.25
CA PRO A 260 4.00 14.91 0.55
C PRO A 260 3.44 13.89 -0.47
N VAL A 261 4.27 12.91 -0.80
CA VAL A 261 3.91 11.72 -1.55
C VAL A 261 4.15 10.52 -0.65
N PHE A 262 3.11 9.79 -0.34
CA PHE A 262 3.15 8.55 0.42
C PHE A 262 3.10 7.38 -0.56
N ALA A 263 4.29 7.01 -1.06
CA ALA A 263 4.45 5.95 -2.04
C ALA A 263 4.95 4.67 -1.36
N GLU A 264 4.26 3.57 -1.59
CA GLU A 264 4.76 2.21 -1.40
C GLU A 264 5.28 1.72 -2.75
N MET A 265 6.52 1.24 -2.77
CA MET A 265 7.24 0.98 -4.01
C MET A 265 7.82 -0.43 -4.03
N SER A 266 9.11 -0.56 -4.35
CA SER A 266 9.77 -1.83 -4.62
C SER A 266 10.37 -2.46 -3.36
N SER A 267 10.25 -3.79 -3.22
CA SER A 267 10.86 -4.56 -2.13
C SER A 267 11.24 -5.96 -2.58
N ILE A 268 12.40 -6.46 -2.15
CA ILE A 268 12.86 -7.84 -2.39
C ILE A 268 12.61 -8.77 -1.22
N ASN A 269 12.11 -8.27 -0.09
CA ASN A 269 11.61 -9.03 1.07
C ASN A 269 12.51 -10.20 1.50
N PRO A 270 13.69 -9.96 2.01
CA PRO A 270 14.68 -11.00 2.29
C PRO A 270 14.17 -12.04 3.29
N VAL A 271 14.45 -13.32 2.99
CA VAL A 271 14.22 -14.46 3.86
C VAL A 271 15.59 -14.98 4.34
N VAL A 272 15.84 -14.92 5.65
CA VAL A 272 17.07 -15.42 6.27
C VAL A 272 16.82 -16.81 6.82
N LEU A 273 17.57 -17.77 6.33
CA LEU A 273 17.49 -19.18 6.71
C LEU A 273 18.57 -19.52 7.73
N LEU A 274 18.16 -19.95 8.91
CA LEU A 274 19.08 -20.27 10.00
C LEU A 274 19.38 -21.79 10.07
N PRO A 275 20.57 -22.18 10.54
CA PRO A 275 21.10 -23.54 10.34
C PRO A 275 20.26 -24.65 10.98
N GLU A 276 19.76 -24.47 12.22
CA GLU A 276 19.03 -25.53 12.92
C GLU A 276 17.64 -25.76 12.32
N ALA A 277 16.98 -24.69 11.85
CA ALA A 277 15.72 -24.83 11.12
C ALA A 277 15.89 -25.62 9.82
N LEU A 278 16.99 -25.39 9.08
CA LEU A 278 17.28 -26.16 7.88
C LEU A 278 17.61 -27.63 8.21
N ALA A 279 18.31 -27.88 9.32
CA ALA A 279 18.58 -29.24 9.77
C ALA A 279 17.30 -29.99 10.19
N ALA A 280 16.39 -29.30 10.89
CA ALA A 280 15.16 -29.88 11.41
C ALA A 280 14.07 -30.09 10.36
N ARG A 281 13.88 -29.13 9.44
CA ARG A 281 12.73 -29.07 8.53
C ARG A 281 13.03 -28.42 7.17
N GLY A 282 14.25 -28.52 6.68
CA GLY A 282 14.68 -27.91 5.42
C GLY A 282 13.79 -28.23 4.23
N ASP A 283 13.30 -29.48 4.12
CA ASP A 283 12.39 -29.94 3.06
C ASP A 283 11.05 -29.18 3.08
N THR A 284 10.47 -29.02 4.27
CA THR A 284 9.23 -28.24 4.44
C THR A 284 9.45 -26.76 4.13
N VAL A 285 10.56 -26.19 4.58
CA VAL A 285 10.94 -24.80 4.31
C VAL A 285 11.08 -24.55 2.79
N ALA A 286 11.73 -25.47 2.06
CA ALA A 286 11.90 -25.36 0.60
C ALA A 286 10.54 -25.40 -0.13
N LYS A 287 9.66 -26.32 0.27
CA LYS A 287 8.32 -26.47 -0.30
C LYS A 287 7.46 -25.22 -0.05
N ASP A 288 7.42 -24.74 1.19
CA ASP A 288 6.58 -23.61 1.60
C ASP A 288 7.09 -22.30 1.00
N LEU A 289 8.42 -22.13 0.90
CA LEU A 289 9.03 -21.00 0.22
C LEU A 289 8.66 -20.97 -1.27
N ALA A 290 8.79 -22.09 -1.98
CA ALA A 290 8.40 -22.18 -3.38
C ALA A 290 6.91 -21.83 -3.55
N ALA A 291 6.03 -22.34 -2.70
CA ALA A 291 4.60 -22.01 -2.73
C ALA A 291 4.35 -20.51 -2.49
N SER A 292 5.08 -19.87 -1.58
CA SER A 292 4.99 -18.43 -1.32
C SER A 292 5.46 -17.61 -2.53
N VAL A 293 6.59 -17.96 -3.15
CA VAL A 293 7.16 -17.27 -4.30
C VAL A 293 6.23 -17.29 -5.52
N VAL A 294 5.54 -18.41 -5.76
CA VAL A 294 4.67 -18.54 -6.94
C VAL A 294 3.21 -18.14 -6.69
N MET A 295 2.85 -17.82 -5.46
CA MET A 295 1.49 -17.42 -5.11
C MET A 295 1.04 -16.22 -5.96
N GLY A 296 -0.10 -16.35 -6.66
CA GLY A 296 -0.63 -15.29 -7.52
C GLY A 296 0.35 -14.83 -8.60
N ALA A 297 1.07 -15.77 -9.22
CA ALA A 297 2.16 -15.52 -10.17
C ALA A 297 3.27 -14.61 -9.58
N GLY A 298 3.52 -14.68 -8.27
CA GLY A 298 4.53 -13.88 -7.58
C GLY A 298 4.23 -12.38 -7.52
N GLN A 299 3.01 -11.94 -7.85
CA GLN A 299 2.65 -10.53 -7.99
C GLN A 299 2.19 -9.92 -6.65
N PHE A 300 3.01 -10.07 -5.62
CA PHE A 300 2.82 -9.46 -4.30
C PHE A 300 3.98 -8.51 -4.00
N CYS A 301 3.70 -7.33 -3.47
CA CYS A 301 4.71 -6.39 -2.98
C CYS A 301 5.61 -7.00 -1.88
N THR A 302 5.12 -8.05 -1.22
CA THR A 302 5.84 -8.81 -0.20
C THR A 302 6.34 -10.17 -0.70
N ASN A 303 6.45 -10.39 -2.01
CA ASN A 303 7.00 -11.64 -2.54
C ASN A 303 8.46 -11.86 -2.05
N PRO A 304 8.84 -13.07 -1.57
CA PRO A 304 10.21 -13.39 -1.19
C PRO A 304 11.16 -13.37 -2.40
N GLY A 305 11.74 -12.21 -2.71
CA GLY A 305 12.62 -12.03 -3.87
C GLY A 305 14.06 -12.44 -3.62
N VAL A 306 14.52 -12.46 -2.35
CA VAL A 306 15.88 -12.86 -1.98
C VAL A 306 15.86 -13.78 -0.77
N VAL A 307 16.66 -14.83 -0.83
CA VAL A 307 16.86 -15.81 0.25
C VAL A 307 18.33 -15.83 0.62
N ILE A 308 18.65 -15.67 1.90
CA ILE A 308 20.04 -15.65 2.39
C ILE A 308 20.21 -16.77 3.42
N GLY A 309 21.24 -17.62 3.25
CA GLY A 309 21.54 -18.69 4.20
C GLY A 309 23.02 -18.96 4.33
N ILE A 310 23.42 -19.49 5.50
CA ILE A 310 24.81 -19.83 5.81
C ILE A 310 25.17 -21.17 5.15
N SER A 311 26.31 -21.20 4.48
CA SER A 311 26.83 -22.39 3.80
C SER A 311 26.95 -23.59 4.76
N SER A 312 26.33 -24.68 4.37
CA SER A 312 26.34 -25.94 5.12
C SER A 312 25.78 -27.08 4.28
N PRO A 313 26.03 -28.36 4.63
CA PRO A 313 25.40 -29.49 3.94
C PRO A 313 23.86 -29.44 3.99
N THR A 314 23.26 -28.92 5.05
CA THR A 314 21.81 -28.75 5.17
C THR A 314 21.28 -27.63 4.25
N PHE A 315 22.05 -26.54 4.06
CA PHE A 315 21.72 -25.50 3.09
C PHE A 315 21.82 -26.02 1.66
N THR A 316 22.85 -26.80 1.33
CA THR A 316 22.96 -27.41 -0.01
C THR A 316 21.76 -28.31 -0.32
N ARG A 317 21.36 -29.17 0.62
CA ARG A 317 20.18 -30.02 0.48
C ARG A 317 18.88 -29.21 0.33
N PHE A 318 18.72 -28.17 1.14
CA PHE A 318 17.58 -27.25 1.01
C PHE A 318 17.52 -26.65 -0.40
N LEU A 319 18.67 -26.21 -0.94
CA LEU A 319 18.74 -25.59 -2.25
C LEU A 319 18.35 -26.59 -3.37
N GLU A 320 18.78 -27.83 -3.28
CA GLU A 320 18.39 -28.91 -4.22
C GLU A 320 16.88 -29.14 -4.20
N GLN A 321 16.26 -29.14 -3.03
CA GLN A 321 14.81 -29.30 -2.88
C GLN A 321 14.03 -28.07 -3.37
N LEU A 322 14.52 -26.87 -3.08
CA LEU A 322 13.93 -25.64 -3.60
C LEU A 322 13.97 -25.62 -5.13
N GLN A 323 15.09 -26.09 -5.71
CA GLN A 323 15.26 -26.22 -7.15
C GLN A 323 14.24 -27.18 -7.77
N GLU A 324 14.00 -28.34 -7.12
CA GLU A 324 12.98 -29.30 -7.55
C GLU A 324 11.55 -28.68 -7.49
N HIS A 325 11.20 -28.06 -6.35
CA HIS A 325 9.90 -27.45 -6.16
C HIS A 325 9.64 -26.29 -7.14
N MET A 326 10.62 -25.43 -7.38
CA MET A 326 10.49 -24.30 -8.32
C MET A 326 10.41 -24.79 -9.78
N GLY A 327 11.22 -25.78 -10.14
CA GLY A 327 11.22 -26.38 -11.49
C GLY A 327 9.94 -27.11 -11.86
N GLY A 328 9.22 -27.63 -10.86
CA GLY A 328 7.93 -28.32 -11.01
C GLY A 328 6.70 -27.40 -11.13
N GLN A 329 6.86 -26.09 -11.01
CA GLN A 329 5.72 -25.16 -11.03
C GLN A 329 5.12 -25.00 -12.43
N ALA A 330 3.79 -24.99 -12.49
CA ALA A 330 3.07 -24.69 -13.73
C ALA A 330 3.15 -23.19 -14.08
N PRO A 331 3.15 -22.84 -15.38
CA PRO A 331 3.06 -21.44 -15.80
C PRO A 331 1.77 -20.79 -15.35
N GLN A 332 1.82 -19.50 -15.05
CA GLN A 332 0.69 -18.73 -14.53
C GLN A 332 0.42 -17.48 -15.37
N THR A 333 -0.85 -17.14 -15.54
CA THR A 333 -1.25 -15.88 -16.19
C THR A 333 -1.00 -14.71 -15.25
N MET A 334 -0.30 -13.68 -15.73
CA MET A 334 -0.11 -12.42 -15.00
C MET A 334 -1.28 -11.47 -15.21
N LEU A 335 -1.43 -10.49 -14.33
CA LEU A 335 -2.52 -9.51 -14.30
C LEU A 335 -2.71 -8.76 -15.63
N ASN A 336 -1.65 -8.53 -16.37
CA ASN A 336 -1.69 -7.87 -17.67
C ASN A 336 -0.40 -8.12 -18.47
N ALA A 337 -0.46 -7.87 -19.77
CA ALA A 337 0.68 -8.05 -20.67
C ALA A 337 1.87 -7.12 -20.35
N GLY A 338 1.64 -5.96 -19.75
CA GLY A 338 2.70 -5.05 -19.31
C GLY A 338 3.52 -5.65 -18.17
N GLY A 339 2.85 -6.24 -17.18
CA GLY A 339 3.48 -6.96 -16.07
C GLY A 339 4.33 -8.14 -16.58
N LEU A 340 3.78 -8.94 -17.50
CA LEU A 340 4.53 -10.05 -18.10
C LEU A 340 5.80 -9.57 -18.83
N ARG A 341 5.71 -8.50 -19.62
CA ARG A 341 6.90 -7.94 -20.29
C ARG A 341 7.96 -7.47 -19.30
N SER A 342 7.53 -6.78 -18.23
CA SER A 342 8.46 -6.33 -17.18
C SER A 342 9.13 -7.50 -16.46
N TYR A 343 8.36 -8.52 -16.13
CA TYR A 343 8.86 -9.78 -15.56
C TYR A 343 9.89 -10.45 -16.47
N SER A 344 9.54 -10.67 -17.74
CA SER A 344 10.43 -11.30 -18.72
C SER A 344 11.75 -10.53 -18.85
N LYS A 345 11.70 -9.20 -18.91
CA LYS A 345 12.88 -8.34 -18.95
C LYS A 345 13.76 -8.50 -17.69
N GLY A 346 13.14 -8.54 -16.50
CA GLY A 346 13.86 -8.76 -15.25
C GLY A 346 14.55 -10.13 -15.22
N VAL A 347 13.88 -11.19 -15.68
CA VAL A 347 14.45 -12.53 -15.82
C VAL A 347 15.61 -12.54 -16.83
N GLU A 348 15.47 -11.88 -17.97
CA GLU A 348 16.55 -11.77 -18.98
C GLU A 348 17.79 -11.06 -18.40
N HIS A 349 17.61 -10.02 -17.60
CA HIS A 349 18.71 -9.33 -16.92
C HIS A 349 19.44 -10.27 -15.96
N LEU A 350 18.70 -11.06 -15.16
CA LEU A 350 19.31 -12.07 -14.26
C LEU A 350 20.05 -13.16 -15.04
N LEU A 351 19.46 -13.68 -16.11
CA LEU A 351 20.08 -14.71 -16.96
C LEU A 351 21.38 -14.23 -17.63
N SER A 352 21.47 -12.97 -17.97
CA SER A 352 22.63 -12.38 -18.66
C SER A 352 23.75 -11.94 -17.72
N HIS A 353 23.51 -11.89 -16.40
CA HIS A 353 24.47 -11.38 -15.44
C HIS A 353 25.55 -12.42 -15.10
N PRO A 354 26.86 -12.11 -15.25
CA PRO A 354 27.93 -13.11 -15.13
C PRO A 354 28.11 -13.69 -13.72
N GLY A 355 27.65 -12.99 -12.68
CA GLY A 355 27.70 -13.45 -11.28
C GLY A 355 26.40 -14.13 -10.80
N VAL A 356 25.46 -14.41 -11.70
CA VAL A 356 24.19 -15.05 -11.39
C VAL A 356 24.10 -16.38 -12.12
N THR A 357 23.70 -17.42 -11.41
CA THR A 357 23.51 -18.78 -11.95
C THR A 357 22.02 -19.11 -11.95
N HIS A 358 21.48 -19.51 -13.09
CA HIS A 358 20.13 -20.04 -13.20
C HIS A 358 20.07 -21.48 -12.67
N LEU A 359 19.21 -21.74 -11.69
CA LEU A 359 19.11 -23.03 -11.03
C LEU A 359 17.88 -23.84 -11.48
N ALA A 360 16.73 -23.17 -11.64
CA ALA A 360 15.48 -23.83 -12.04
C ALA A 360 14.55 -22.86 -12.74
N GLY A 361 13.66 -23.42 -13.55
CA GLY A 361 12.67 -22.72 -14.35
C GLY A 361 12.85 -23.05 -15.84
N LYS A 362 11.79 -22.81 -16.61
CA LYS A 362 11.81 -22.98 -18.06
C LYS A 362 11.97 -21.60 -18.72
N PRO A 363 12.49 -21.54 -19.95
CA PRO A 363 12.46 -20.32 -20.74
C PRO A 363 11.04 -19.75 -20.81
N GLN A 364 10.94 -18.42 -20.83
CA GLN A 364 9.66 -17.74 -20.98
C GLN A 364 9.06 -18.04 -22.35
N GLU A 365 7.91 -18.69 -22.37
CA GLU A 365 7.19 -19.02 -23.59
C GLU A 365 5.74 -18.55 -23.50
N GLY A 366 5.21 -17.96 -24.57
CA GLY A 366 3.83 -17.54 -24.69
C GLY A 366 3.43 -16.39 -23.72
N LYS A 367 2.19 -16.46 -23.24
CA LYS A 367 1.53 -15.37 -22.45
C LYS A 367 1.51 -15.62 -20.94
N GLN A 368 2.22 -16.63 -20.45
CA GLN A 368 2.23 -17.01 -19.03
C GLN A 368 3.63 -16.91 -18.43
N ALA A 369 3.73 -16.43 -17.19
CA ALA A 369 4.98 -16.37 -16.45
C ALA A 369 5.41 -17.77 -15.99
N GLN A 370 6.69 -18.08 -16.18
CA GLN A 370 7.35 -19.29 -15.69
C GLN A 370 8.06 -18.98 -14.38
N ALA A 371 7.95 -19.88 -13.38
CA ALA A 371 8.69 -19.74 -12.14
C ALA A 371 10.20 -19.85 -12.39
N GLN A 372 11.01 -19.00 -11.73
CA GLN A 372 12.46 -18.94 -11.91
C GLN A 372 13.18 -18.95 -10.56
N LEU A 373 14.27 -19.70 -10.48
CA LEU A 373 15.16 -19.72 -9.34
C LEU A 373 16.59 -19.40 -9.79
N PHE A 374 17.20 -18.45 -9.10
CA PHE A 374 18.59 -18.05 -9.34
C PHE A 374 19.43 -18.18 -8.08
N LYS A 375 20.75 -18.27 -8.26
CA LYS A 375 21.76 -18.13 -7.22
C LYS A 375 22.71 -17.02 -7.62
N ALA A 376 23.01 -16.11 -6.72
CA ALA A 376 23.99 -15.05 -6.93
C ALA A 376 25.18 -15.19 -5.98
N ASP A 377 26.34 -14.76 -6.44
CA ASP A 377 27.50 -14.59 -5.58
C ASP A 377 27.26 -13.44 -4.58
N VAL A 378 27.57 -13.69 -3.31
CA VAL A 378 27.39 -12.69 -2.24
C VAL A 378 28.17 -11.40 -2.48
N SER A 379 29.29 -11.46 -3.20
CA SER A 379 30.10 -10.28 -3.53
C SER A 379 29.32 -9.24 -4.32
N LEU A 380 28.34 -9.66 -5.14
CA LEU A 380 27.47 -8.74 -5.88
C LEU A 380 26.64 -7.89 -4.90
N LEU A 381 26.04 -8.52 -3.89
CA LEU A 381 25.29 -7.81 -2.87
C LEU A 381 26.19 -6.87 -2.06
N LEU A 382 27.36 -7.37 -1.63
CA LEU A 382 28.33 -6.59 -0.84
C LEU A 382 28.90 -5.40 -1.60
N ASN A 383 29.05 -5.51 -2.91
CA ASN A 383 29.51 -4.43 -3.79
C ASN A 383 28.39 -3.47 -4.22
N GLY A 384 27.14 -3.72 -3.78
CA GLY A 384 26.00 -2.86 -4.06
C GLY A 384 25.48 -2.97 -5.50
N ASP A 385 25.59 -4.16 -6.11
CA ASP A 385 25.09 -4.38 -7.46
C ASP A 385 23.57 -4.08 -7.50
N PRO A 386 23.12 -3.14 -8.34
CA PRO A 386 21.71 -2.74 -8.38
C PRO A 386 20.78 -3.89 -8.77
N LEU A 387 21.21 -4.84 -9.60
CA LEU A 387 20.39 -5.97 -10.05
C LEU A 387 19.88 -6.82 -8.88
N LEU A 388 20.69 -6.99 -7.80
CA LEU A 388 20.28 -7.77 -6.63
C LEU A 388 19.35 -6.99 -5.68
N GLN A 389 19.21 -5.68 -5.88
CA GLN A 389 18.38 -4.78 -5.09
C GLN A 389 17.10 -4.36 -5.82
N GLU A 390 16.95 -4.78 -7.08
CA GLU A 390 15.77 -4.51 -7.90
C GLU A 390 14.76 -5.65 -7.80
N GLU A 391 13.50 -5.31 -7.66
CA GLU A 391 12.40 -6.24 -7.64
C GLU A 391 12.12 -6.79 -9.04
N VAL A 392 12.13 -8.11 -9.19
CA VAL A 392 11.58 -8.80 -10.36
C VAL A 392 10.16 -9.24 -10.03
N PHE A 393 9.18 -8.40 -10.38
CA PHE A 393 7.79 -8.56 -9.98
C PHE A 393 7.13 -9.72 -10.71
N GLY A 394 7.19 -10.92 -10.10
CA GLY A 394 6.71 -12.17 -10.65
C GLY A 394 7.22 -13.38 -9.87
N PRO A 395 6.97 -14.61 -10.34
CA PRO A 395 7.29 -15.86 -9.63
C PRO A 395 8.79 -16.17 -9.68
N THR A 396 9.61 -15.31 -9.06
CA THR A 396 11.08 -15.40 -9.09
C THR A 396 11.65 -15.17 -7.70
N THR A 397 12.69 -15.92 -7.35
CA THR A 397 13.52 -15.69 -6.17
C THR A 397 14.98 -15.96 -6.46
N LEU A 398 15.86 -15.30 -5.72
CA LEU A 398 17.30 -15.37 -5.85
C LEU A 398 17.91 -15.80 -4.52
N VAL A 399 18.78 -16.79 -4.53
CA VAL A 399 19.45 -17.34 -3.35
C VAL A 399 20.87 -16.78 -3.26
N ILE A 400 21.23 -16.33 -2.05
CA ILE A 400 22.58 -15.88 -1.70
C ILE A 400 23.11 -16.79 -0.58
N GLU A 401 24.19 -17.48 -0.85
CA GLU A 401 24.90 -18.27 0.14
C GLU A 401 26.02 -17.44 0.75
N VAL A 402 26.05 -17.37 2.09
CA VAL A 402 27.09 -16.68 2.87
C VAL A 402 27.96 -17.68 3.60
N ALA A 403 29.25 -17.38 3.77
CA ALA A 403 30.20 -18.31 4.34
C ALA A 403 29.99 -18.52 5.85
N ASP A 404 29.64 -17.45 6.58
CA ASP A 404 29.55 -17.45 8.04
C ASP A 404 28.67 -16.31 8.58
N ASP A 405 28.57 -16.20 9.90
CA ASP A 405 27.82 -15.17 10.62
C ASP A 405 28.31 -13.75 10.31
N ALA A 406 29.62 -13.56 10.09
CA ALA A 406 30.19 -12.25 9.77
C ALA A 406 29.78 -11.78 8.36
N GLN A 407 29.80 -12.69 7.40
CA GLN A 407 29.35 -12.40 6.04
C GLN A 407 27.83 -12.23 5.98
N LEU A 408 27.04 -13.00 6.78
CA LEU A 408 25.60 -12.76 6.91
C LEU A 408 25.32 -11.34 7.40
N LYS A 409 26.03 -10.88 8.43
CA LYS A 409 25.90 -9.51 8.94
C LYS A 409 26.20 -8.48 7.87
N SER A 410 27.28 -8.67 7.14
CA SER A 410 27.68 -7.77 6.05
C SER A 410 26.64 -7.75 4.92
N ALA A 411 26.09 -8.92 4.55
CA ALA A 411 25.03 -9.04 3.55
C ALA A 411 23.76 -8.28 3.96
N LEU A 412 23.32 -8.39 5.22
CA LEU A 412 22.16 -7.66 5.72
C LEU A 412 22.40 -6.15 5.77
N GLN A 413 23.60 -5.71 6.14
CA GLN A 413 23.98 -4.28 6.11
C GLN A 413 23.95 -3.70 4.70
N ALA A 414 24.32 -4.49 3.69
CA ALA A 414 24.31 -4.09 2.29
C ALA A 414 22.91 -3.96 1.69
N LEU A 415 21.89 -4.57 2.30
CA LEU A 415 20.49 -4.43 1.84
C LEU A 415 20.03 -2.98 1.94
N ARG A 416 19.29 -2.53 0.94
CA ARG A 416 18.50 -1.28 0.96
C ARG A 416 17.25 -1.47 1.81
N GLY A 417 16.44 -0.43 2.00
CA GLY A 417 15.17 -0.53 2.71
C GLY A 417 14.18 -1.49 2.05
N GLN A 418 13.43 -2.25 2.86
CA GLN A 418 12.49 -3.28 2.44
C GLN A 418 11.17 -3.15 3.19
N LEU A 419 10.10 -3.74 2.66
CA LEU A 419 8.80 -3.85 3.37
C LEU A 419 8.89 -4.87 4.49
N THR A 420 9.48 -6.03 4.21
CA THR A 420 9.54 -7.14 5.17
C THR A 420 10.89 -7.83 5.19
N ALA A 421 11.19 -8.49 6.31
CA ALA A 421 12.18 -9.56 6.38
C ALA A 421 11.61 -10.74 7.17
N THR A 422 11.99 -11.95 6.77
CA THR A 422 11.58 -13.18 7.43
C THR A 422 12.79 -13.91 7.99
N LEU A 423 12.70 -14.36 9.25
CA LEU A 423 13.66 -15.28 9.87
C LEU A 423 13.04 -16.67 9.92
N ILE A 424 13.68 -17.65 9.28
CA ILE A 424 13.31 -19.06 9.40
C ILE A 424 14.32 -19.70 10.36
N GLY A 425 13.90 -19.97 11.58
CA GLY A 425 14.78 -20.44 12.67
C GLY A 425 14.04 -21.27 13.70
N GLU A 426 14.75 -22.21 14.32
CA GLU A 426 14.32 -22.84 15.56
C GLU A 426 14.54 -21.89 16.75
N GLN A 427 14.01 -22.22 17.91
CA GLN A 427 14.14 -21.34 19.08
C GLN A 427 15.61 -21.10 19.47
N SER A 428 16.44 -22.09 19.36
CA SER A 428 17.90 -22.02 19.60
C SER A 428 18.61 -21.13 18.57
N ASP A 429 18.21 -21.20 17.29
CA ASP A 429 18.68 -20.27 16.27
C ASP A 429 18.34 -18.81 16.65
N LEU A 430 17.07 -18.55 16.98
CA LEU A 430 16.61 -17.21 17.32
C LEU A 430 17.33 -16.64 18.56
N GLN A 431 17.68 -17.51 19.51
CA GLN A 431 18.49 -17.13 20.68
C GLN A 431 19.95 -16.83 20.30
N LYS A 432 20.57 -17.67 19.47
CA LYS A 432 21.94 -17.48 19.00
C LYS A 432 22.10 -16.25 18.13
N TYR A 433 21.15 -16.01 17.26
CA TYR A 433 21.16 -14.94 16.27
C TYR A 433 20.33 -13.71 16.67
N GLN A 434 20.18 -13.42 17.97
CA GLN A 434 19.41 -12.26 18.47
C GLN A 434 19.84 -10.93 17.82
N TRP A 435 21.08 -10.79 17.41
CA TRP A 435 21.62 -9.61 16.76
C TRP A 435 20.99 -9.32 15.38
N LEU A 436 20.30 -10.31 14.77
CA LEU A 436 19.59 -10.12 13.50
C LEU A 436 18.44 -9.12 13.65
N VAL A 437 17.73 -9.14 14.78
CA VAL A 437 16.54 -8.30 14.96
C VAL A 437 16.89 -6.82 14.87
N PRO A 438 17.82 -6.25 15.67
CA PRO A 438 18.20 -4.84 15.53
C PRO A 438 18.74 -4.48 14.14
N ALA A 439 19.49 -5.39 13.50
CA ALA A 439 20.00 -5.17 12.15
C ALA A 439 18.87 -5.09 11.09
N LEU A 440 17.81 -5.86 11.27
CA LEU A 440 16.65 -5.85 10.38
C LEU A 440 15.69 -4.68 10.68
N GLU A 441 15.57 -4.25 11.93
CA GLU A 441 14.78 -3.05 12.30
C GLU A 441 15.23 -1.79 11.55
N GLU A 442 16.51 -1.68 11.22
CA GLU A 442 17.04 -0.59 10.40
C GLU A 442 16.65 -0.69 8.91
N LYS A 443 16.22 -1.85 8.46
CA LYS A 443 16.03 -2.16 7.03
C LYS A 443 14.58 -2.38 6.64
N VAL A 444 13.69 -2.77 7.58
CA VAL A 444 12.35 -3.23 7.21
C VAL A 444 11.26 -2.62 8.09
N GLY A 445 10.04 -2.58 7.57
CA GLY A 445 8.87 -2.19 8.36
C GLY A 445 8.24 -3.34 9.13
N ARG A 446 8.44 -4.60 8.71
CA ARG A 446 7.86 -5.78 9.35
C ARG A 446 8.86 -6.94 9.39
N ILE A 447 9.08 -7.50 10.58
CA ILE A 447 9.90 -8.68 10.79
C ILE A 447 8.99 -9.87 11.10
N LEU A 448 9.16 -10.97 10.39
CA LEU A 448 8.43 -12.22 10.56
C LEU A 448 9.36 -13.33 11.09
N VAL A 449 8.78 -14.27 11.84
CA VAL A 449 9.46 -15.51 12.26
C VAL A 449 8.62 -16.69 11.79
N ASN A 450 9.25 -17.62 11.09
CA ASN A 450 8.65 -18.89 10.64
C ASN A 450 7.34 -18.75 9.86
N GLY A 451 7.20 -17.66 9.09
CA GLY A 451 6.07 -17.39 8.20
C GLY A 451 6.55 -16.67 6.96
N TYR A 452 5.74 -16.69 5.89
CA TYR A 452 6.06 -15.97 4.67
C TYR A 452 5.25 -14.68 4.55
N PRO A 453 5.82 -13.60 3.96
CA PRO A 453 5.25 -12.26 4.06
C PRO A 453 4.11 -11.97 3.09
N THR A 454 3.71 -12.91 2.24
CA THR A 454 2.69 -12.74 1.18
C THR A 454 1.29 -12.39 1.70
N GLY A 455 1.00 -12.59 2.99
CA GLY A 455 -0.21 -12.13 3.67
C GLY A 455 0.04 -10.84 4.46
N VAL A 456 -0.88 -9.86 4.34
CA VAL A 456 -0.87 -8.62 5.13
C VAL A 456 -2.22 -8.44 5.81
N GLU A 457 -2.24 -8.60 7.13
CA GLU A 457 -3.45 -8.42 7.96
C GLU A 457 -3.82 -6.93 8.05
N VAL A 458 -5.11 -6.62 8.12
CA VAL A 458 -5.61 -5.26 8.33
C VAL A 458 -6.03 -5.10 9.79
N CYS A 459 -5.13 -4.59 10.61
CA CYS A 459 -5.34 -4.47 12.06
C CYS A 459 -4.58 -3.28 12.67
N GLU A 460 -4.73 -3.09 13.98
CA GLU A 460 -4.13 -1.96 14.72
C GLU A 460 -2.60 -1.94 14.68
N ALA A 461 -1.97 -3.10 14.81
CA ALA A 461 -0.51 -3.23 14.96
C ALA A 461 0.23 -3.47 13.62
N MET A 462 -0.49 -3.52 12.49
CA MET A 462 0.16 -3.78 11.21
C MET A 462 0.97 -2.58 10.75
N VAL A 463 2.20 -2.86 10.34
CA VAL A 463 3.06 -1.95 9.57
C VAL A 463 3.32 -2.57 8.19
N HIS A 464 2.87 -1.87 7.16
CA HIS A 464 3.20 -2.14 5.76
C HIS A 464 3.86 -0.88 5.20
N GLY A 465 5.16 -0.85 5.36
CA GLY A 465 6.02 0.30 5.12
C GLY A 465 7.49 -0.12 5.24
N GLY A 466 8.38 0.82 5.43
CA GLY A 466 9.81 0.57 5.58
C GLY A 466 10.66 1.70 5.01
N PRO A 467 12.00 1.65 5.19
CA PRO A 467 12.90 2.66 4.64
C PRO A 467 12.92 2.66 3.10
N TYR A 468 13.35 3.77 2.51
CA TYR A 468 13.57 3.86 1.07
C TYR A 468 14.55 2.77 0.58
N PRO A 469 14.27 2.07 -0.54
CA PRO A 469 13.27 2.36 -1.57
C PRO A 469 11.91 1.68 -1.38
N ALA A 470 11.66 0.98 -0.27
CA ALA A 470 10.37 0.33 -0.07
C ALA A 470 9.23 1.36 0.05
N THR A 471 9.49 2.49 0.69
CA THR A 471 8.54 3.62 0.74
C THR A 471 9.26 4.96 0.60
N SER A 472 8.51 5.99 0.23
CA SER A 472 8.98 7.38 0.20
C SER A 472 9.04 8.04 1.58
N ASP A 473 8.31 7.52 2.59
CA ASP A 473 8.28 8.00 3.98
C ASP A 473 8.27 6.84 4.97
N ALA A 474 9.44 6.56 5.55
CA ALA A 474 9.63 5.46 6.49
C ALA A 474 8.87 5.61 7.83
N ARG A 475 8.28 6.78 8.11
CA ARG A 475 7.52 7.04 9.35
C ARG A 475 6.08 6.55 9.27
N GLY A 476 5.61 6.17 8.09
CA GLY A 476 4.23 5.80 7.82
C GLY A 476 4.03 4.31 7.56
N THR A 477 2.77 3.96 7.43
CA THR A 477 2.32 2.65 6.96
C THR A 477 1.19 2.83 5.96
N SER A 478 1.10 1.95 4.95
CA SER A 478 -0.01 1.95 3.98
C SER A 478 -1.17 1.04 4.41
N VAL A 479 -0.97 0.17 5.41
CA VAL A 479 -1.98 -0.75 5.94
C VAL A 479 -2.06 -0.63 7.45
N GLY A 480 -3.24 -0.89 8.01
CA GLY A 480 -3.52 -0.74 9.44
C GLY A 480 -4.08 0.64 9.80
N THR A 481 -4.45 0.83 11.05
CA THR A 481 -5.17 2.04 11.49
C THR A 481 -4.32 3.29 11.44
N LEU A 482 -3.00 3.16 11.64
CA LEU A 482 -2.07 4.29 11.55
C LEU A 482 -1.85 4.81 10.11
N ALA A 483 -2.38 4.13 9.10
CA ALA A 483 -2.34 4.63 7.73
C ALA A 483 -3.07 5.99 7.57
N ILE A 484 -4.01 6.32 8.45
CA ILE A 484 -4.68 7.62 8.51
C ILE A 484 -3.72 8.78 8.79
N ASP A 485 -2.64 8.54 9.54
CA ASP A 485 -1.68 9.57 9.98
C ASP A 485 -0.98 10.26 8.82
N ARG A 486 -0.82 9.56 7.70
CA ARG A 486 -0.24 10.10 6.46
C ARG A 486 -1.01 11.30 5.91
N PHE A 487 -2.32 11.36 6.15
CA PHE A 487 -3.21 12.40 5.64
C PHE A 487 -3.66 13.40 6.72
N LEU A 488 -3.01 13.39 7.87
CA LEU A 488 -3.28 14.30 8.99
C LEU A 488 -2.10 15.25 9.24
N ARG A 489 -2.40 16.46 9.71
CA ARG A 489 -1.41 17.41 10.21
C ARG A 489 -1.87 18.07 11.51
N PRO A 490 -0.96 18.43 12.42
CA PRO A 490 -1.31 19.12 13.65
C PRO A 490 -1.66 20.59 13.41
N VAL A 491 -2.56 21.10 14.27
CA VAL A 491 -2.86 22.54 14.45
C VAL A 491 -2.93 22.84 15.92
N CYS A 492 -2.27 23.92 16.34
CA CYS A 492 -2.28 24.39 17.72
C CYS A 492 -3.08 25.69 17.84
N TYR A 493 -3.91 25.78 18.89
CA TYR A 493 -4.65 26.96 19.31
C TYR A 493 -3.99 27.52 20.59
N GLN A 494 -3.70 28.82 20.60
CA GLN A 494 -3.10 29.49 21.72
C GLN A 494 -4.06 30.56 22.28
N ASN A 495 -4.39 30.50 23.57
CA ASN A 495 -5.33 31.42 24.24
C ASN A 495 -6.68 31.57 23.50
N TYR A 496 -7.16 30.51 22.87
CA TYR A 496 -8.38 30.53 22.08
C TYR A 496 -9.60 30.30 22.99
N PRO A 497 -10.70 31.10 22.85
CA PRO A 497 -11.87 30.92 23.69
C PRO A 497 -12.47 29.51 23.60
N ASP A 498 -12.76 28.89 24.76
CA ASP A 498 -13.24 27.50 24.85
C ASP A 498 -14.47 27.23 23.94
N SER A 499 -15.45 28.16 23.99
CA SER A 499 -16.70 28.04 23.21
C SER A 499 -16.51 28.09 21.68
N LEU A 500 -15.35 28.53 21.21
CA LEU A 500 -15.00 28.62 19.76
C LEU A 500 -14.01 27.53 19.32
N LEU A 501 -13.51 26.73 20.27
CA LEU A 501 -12.63 25.60 19.95
C LEU A 501 -13.40 24.47 19.25
N PRO A 502 -12.70 23.67 18.42
CA PRO A 502 -13.22 22.39 17.99
C PRO A 502 -13.64 21.53 19.18
N GLU A 503 -14.73 20.76 19.05
CA GLU A 503 -15.28 19.90 20.11
C GLU A 503 -14.23 19.01 20.79
N ALA A 504 -13.25 18.50 20.01
CA ALA A 504 -12.15 17.66 20.53
C ALA A 504 -11.28 18.37 21.58
N LEU A 505 -11.25 19.71 21.59
CA LEU A 505 -10.39 20.53 22.43
C LEU A 505 -11.14 21.31 23.52
N GLN A 506 -12.48 21.28 23.53
CA GLN A 506 -13.30 21.99 24.52
C GLN A 506 -13.15 21.37 25.91
N ASN A 507 -13.24 22.19 26.95
CA ASN A 507 -13.17 21.75 28.35
C ASN A 507 -14.17 20.64 28.66
N ALA A 508 -15.40 20.78 28.18
CA ALA A 508 -16.50 19.83 28.42
C ALA A 508 -16.27 18.42 27.84
N ASN A 509 -15.32 18.28 26.90
CA ASN A 509 -15.06 17.01 26.20
C ASN A 509 -16.32 16.36 25.60
N PRO A 510 -17.09 17.05 24.75
CA PRO A 510 -18.37 16.55 24.26
C PRO A 510 -18.27 15.26 23.44
N LEU A 511 -17.10 14.96 22.90
CA LEU A 511 -16.82 13.73 22.16
C LEU A 511 -16.37 12.56 23.05
N GLY A 512 -16.18 12.76 24.36
CA GLY A 512 -15.71 11.72 25.28
C GLY A 512 -14.32 11.18 24.96
N LEU A 513 -13.45 12.00 24.37
CA LEU A 513 -12.13 11.55 23.90
C LEU A 513 -11.15 11.37 25.05
N LYS A 514 -10.29 10.36 24.94
CA LYS A 514 -9.09 10.26 25.77
C LYS A 514 -8.06 11.27 25.26
N ARG A 515 -7.78 12.31 26.03
CA ARG A 515 -6.91 13.45 25.68
C ARG A 515 -5.70 13.49 26.60
N LEU A 516 -4.58 14.02 26.13
CA LEU A 516 -3.43 14.31 26.98
C LEU A 516 -3.58 15.72 27.57
N VAL A 517 -3.92 15.82 28.84
CA VAL A 517 -4.15 17.09 29.55
C VAL A 517 -3.03 17.29 30.58
N ASN A 518 -2.23 18.36 30.44
CA ASN A 518 -1.07 18.62 31.32
C ASN A 518 -0.17 17.39 31.54
N SER A 519 0.13 16.63 30.46
CA SER A 519 0.94 15.42 30.47
C SER A 519 0.27 14.16 31.05
N GLU A 520 -1.02 14.23 31.43
CA GLU A 520 -1.78 13.07 31.89
C GLU A 520 -2.92 12.70 30.93
N TRP A 521 -3.12 11.40 30.72
CA TRP A 521 -4.22 10.92 29.90
C TRP A 521 -5.54 10.95 30.67
N SER A 522 -6.53 11.68 30.15
CA SER A 522 -7.85 11.84 30.76
C SER A 522 -8.96 11.84 29.69
N ASP A 523 -10.10 11.25 30.02
CA ASP A 523 -11.36 11.37 29.30
C ASP A 523 -12.34 12.33 29.99
N GLN A 524 -11.96 12.88 31.15
CA GLN A 524 -12.80 13.75 31.97
C GLN A 524 -12.86 15.18 31.40
N PRO A 525 -13.96 15.90 31.64
CA PRO A 525 -14.00 17.34 31.45
C PRO A 525 -12.90 18.05 32.24
N ILE A 526 -12.44 19.19 31.74
CA ILE A 526 -11.53 20.09 32.41
C ILE A 526 -12.39 21.10 33.20
N ALA A 527 -12.10 21.24 34.48
CA ALA A 527 -12.83 22.16 35.39
C ALA A 527 -12.61 23.64 35.06
#